data_33678cb2940be052c12ba35277e37043
#
_entry.id   33678cb2940be052c12ba35277e37043
#
_cell.length_a   1.000
_cell.length_b   1.000
_cell.length_c   1.000
_cell.angle_alpha   90.00
_cell.angle_beta   90.00
_cell.angle_gamma   90.00
#
_symmetry.space_group_name_H-M   'P 1'
#
loop_
_entity.id
_entity.type
_entity.pdbx_description
1 polymer ?
#
loop_
_entity_poly.entity_id
_entity_poly.type
_entity_poly.pdbx_seq_one_letter_code
_entity_poly.pdbx_strand_id
1 'polypeptide(L)' 'MQKPKRPAEELAEMIRDGLAEEGFEIQVHSNPRIGWDVAISSDKDTEGAQLRAEAIAVELRQSYDLEA' A
#
# COMPACT_ATOMS: atom_id res chain seq x y z
N MET A 1 -8.74 -14.49 -15.39
CA MET A 1 -7.71 -13.54 -15.82
C MET A 1 -6.84 -13.11 -14.67
N GLN A 2 -5.57 -13.01 -14.91
CA GLN A 2 -4.64 -12.55 -13.87
C GLN A 2 -4.65 -11.03 -13.81
N LYS A 3 -4.53 -10.52 -12.61
CA LYS A 3 -4.38 -9.09 -12.42
C LYS A 3 -3.00 -8.65 -12.89
N PRO A 4 -2.86 -7.42 -13.40
CA PRO A 4 -1.53 -6.91 -13.71
C PRO A 4 -0.71 -6.79 -12.43
N LYS A 5 0.59 -7.04 -12.56
CA LYS A 5 1.53 -6.95 -11.45
C LYS A 5 2.20 -5.59 -11.45
N ARG A 6 2.45 -5.06 -10.26
CA ARG A 6 3.15 -3.80 -10.09
C ARG A 6 4.24 -3.97 -9.04
N PRO A 7 5.40 -3.33 -9.22
CA PRO A 7 6.43 -3.37 -8.20
C PRO A 7 5.99 -2.64 -6.94
N ALA A 8 6.59 -3.01 -5.80
CA ALA A 8 6.26 -2.43 -4.51
C ALA A 8 6.37 -0.89 -4.53
N GLU A 9 7.35 -0.35 -5.22
CA GLU A 9 7.55 1.09 -5.33
C GLU A 9 6.35 1.79 -5.96
N GLU A 10 5.80 1.23 -7.03
CA GLU A 10 4.63 1.81 -7.68
C GLU A 10 3.40 1.74 -6.81
N LEU A 11 3.20 0.60 -6.15
CA LEU A 11 2.07 0.46 -5.23
C LEU A 11 2.17 1.44 -4.07
N ALA A 12 3.37 1.64 -3.55
CA ALA A 12 3.60 2.63 -2.49
C ALA A 12 3.28 4.04 -2.96
N GLU A 13 3.64 4.40 -4.19
CA GLU A 13 3.32 5.71 -4.75
C GLU A 13 1.81 5.90 -4.90
N MET A 14 1.11 4.87 -5.36
CA MET A 14 -0.35 4.93 -5.48
C MET A 14 -1.01 5.15 -4.13
N ILE A 15 -0.50 4.49 -3.09
CA ILE A 15 -1.02 4.67 -1.74
C ILE A 15 -0.73 6.08 -1.23
N ARG A 16 0.47 6.59 -1.49
CA ARG A 16 0.85 7.95 -1.10
C ARG A 16 -0.08 8.97 -1.74
N ASP A 17 -0.37 8.81 -3.03
CA ASP A 17 -1.28 9.69 -3.74
C ASP A 17 -2.68 9.64 -3.13
N GLY A 18 -3.14 8.45 -2.75
CA GLY A 18 -4.45 8.27 -2.13
C GLY A 18 -4.54 8.86 -0.74
N LEU A 19 -3.43 8.83 0.02
CA LEU A 19 -3.39 9.43 1.35
C LEU A 19 -3.40 10.96 1.29
N ALA A 20 -2.82 11.53 0.23
CA ALA A 20 -2.70 12.97 0.04
C ALA A 20 -1.99 13.69 1.20
N GLU A 21 -1.10 12.98 1.89
CA GLU A 21 -0.32 13.53 3.00
C GLU A 21 1.16 13.20 2.80
N GLU A 22 2.02 14.08 3.27
CA GLU A 22 3.46 13.90 3.20
C GLU A 22 4.02 13.60 4.60
N GLY A 23 5.25 13.11 4.63
CA GLY A 23 5.94 12.84 5.88
C GLY A 23 5.80 11.40 6.36
N PHE A 24 5.16 10.55 5.58
CA PHE A 24 5.06 9.13 5.90
C PHE A 24 5.98 8.32 5.01
N GLU A 25 6.60 7.32 5.59
CA GLU A 25 7.32 6.31 4.85
C GLU A 25 6.37 5.15 4.60
N ILE A 26 6.20 4.81 3.33
CA ILE A 26 5.25 3.78 2.91
C ILE A 26 6.02 2.60 2.37
N GLN A 27 5.76 1.41 2.93
CA GLN A 27 6.39 0.17 2.49
C GLN A 27 5.31 -0.82 2.09
N VAL A 28 5.54 -1.48 0.97
CA VAL A 28 4.67 -2.55 0.48
C VAL A 28 5.47 -3.85 0.54
N HIS A 29 4.86 -4.88 1.09
CA HIS A 29 5.52 -6.17 1.24
C HIS A 29 4.56 -7.30 0.92
N SER A 30 5.14 -8.44 0.58
CA SER A 30 4.40 -9.65 0.24
C SER A 30 3.68 -10.20 1.47
N ASN A 31 2.45 -10.63 1.27
CA ASN A 31 1.67 -11.29 2.33
C ASN A 31 1.00 -12.52 1.73
N PRO A 32 1.38 -13.74 2.15
CA PRO A 32 0.86 -14.96 1.53
C PRO A 32 -0.64 -15.19 1.72
N ARG A 33 -1.25 -14.49 2.66
CA ARG A 33 -2.70 -14.63 2.88
C ARG A 33 -3.53 -13.78 1.92
N ILE A 34 -3.05 -12.59 1.61
CA ILE A 34 -3.85 -11.60 0.87
C ILE A 34 -3.12 -11.07 -0.37
N GLY A 35 -1.91 -11.52 -0.64
CA GLY A 35 -1.10 -11.11 -1.78
C GLY A 35 -0.02 -10.12 -1.39
N TRP A 36 -0.38 -8.97 -0.86
CA TRP A 36 0.55 -7.96 -0.38
C TRP A 36 -0.14 -7.05 0.63
N ASP A 37 0.67 -6.34 1.38
CA ASP A 37 0.17 -5.47 2.43
C ASP A 37 1.01 -4.19 2.49
N VAL A 38 0.55 -3.22 3.27
CA VAL A 38 1.20 -1.93 3.38
C VAL A 38 1.51 -1.61 4.83
N ALA A 39 2.66 -0.99 5.05
CA ALA A 39 3.07 -0.50 6.37
C ALA A 39 3.44 0.97 6.25
N ILE A 40 2.95 1.76 7.20
CA ILE A 40 3.23 3.18 7.29
C ILE A 40 4.10 3.43 8.51
N SER A 41 5.16 4.21 8.36
CA SER A 41 5.96 4.63 9.48
C SER A 41 6.23 6.14 9.40
N SER A 42 6.34 6.78 10.56
CA SER A 42 6.56 8.21 10.66
C SER A 42 6.91 8.56 12.10
N ASP A 43 7.49 9.74 12.31
CA ASP A 43 7.68 10.31 13.64
C ASP A 43 6.37 10.80 14.25
N LYS A 44 5.34 10.87 13.44
CA LYS A 44 4.01 11.31 13.86
C LYS A 44 3.14 10.10 14.16
N ASP A 45 1.96 10.37 14.73
CA ASP A 45 0.94 9.34 14.94
C ASP A 45 0.51 8.78 13.58
N THR A 46 0.70 7.50 13.38
CA THR A 46 0.40 6.83 12.11
C THR A 46 -0.91 6.05 12.14
N GLU A 47 -1.62 6.02 13.25
CA GLU A 47 -2.80 5.18 13.40
C GLU A 47 -3.87 5.48 12.33
N GLY A 48 -4.24 6.74 12.19
CA GLY A 48 -5.24 7.12 11.18
C GLY A 48 -4.72 6.93 9.76
N ALA A 49 -3.44 7.23 9.52
CA ALA A 49 -2.84 7.05 8.21
C ALA A 49 -2.75 5.58 7.84
N GLN A 50 -2.43 4.71 8.80
CA GLN A 50 -2.37 3.27 8.57
C GLN A 50 -3.74 2.72 8.16
N LEU A 51 -4.81 3.14 8.82
CA LEU A 51 -6.15 2.72 8.47
C LEU A 51 -6.54 3.15 7.06
N ARG A 52 -6.22 4.40 6.70
CA ARG A 52 -6.50 4.90 5.36
C ARG A 52 -5.66 4.17 4.31
N ALA A 53 -4.40 3.93 4.61
CA ALA A 53 -3.52 3.20 3.70
C ALA A 53 -4.02 1.77 3.47
N GLU A 54 -4.49 1.11 4.52
CA GLU A 54 -5.05 -0.23 4.39
C GLU A 54 -6.32 -0.24 3.53
N ALA A 55 -7.17 0.76 3.68
CA ALA A 55 -8.37 0.87 2.83
C ALA A 55 -8.00 1.05 1.37
N ILE A 56 -7.01 1.88 1.08
CA ILE A 56 -6.50 2.06 -0.29
C ILE A 56 -5.90 0.75 -0.79
N ALA A 57 -5.14 0.07 0.05
CA ALA A 57 -4.51 -1.20 -0.31
C ALA A 57 -5.54 -2.27 -0.66
N VAL A 58 -6.66 -2.32 0.05
CA VAL A 58 -7.76 -3.24 -0.27
C VAL A 58 -8.25 -3.03 -1.70
N GLU A 59 -8.45 -1.79 -2.10
CA GLU A 59 -8.88 -1.48 -3.46
C GLU A 59 -7.81 -1.83 -4.48
N LEU A 60 -6.56 -1.49 -4.21
CA LEU A 60 -5.46 -1.79 -5.12
C LEU A 60 -5.24 -3.29 -5.28
N ARG A 61 -5.41 -4.06 -4.22
CA ARG A 61 -5.29 -5.52 -4.30
C ARG A 61 -6.32 -6.14 -5.22
N GLN A 62 -7.47 -5.51 -5.37
CA GLN A 62 -8.48 -5.98 -6.32
C GLN A 62 -8.06 -5.76 -7.76
N SER A 63 -7.19 -4.78 -8.00
CA SER A 63 -6.77 -4.39 -9.34
C SER A 63 -5.36 -4.87 -9.69
N TYR A 64 -4.49 -5.03 -8.71
CA TYR A 64 -3.05 -5.31 -8.95
C TYR A 64 -2.53 -6.36 -7.99
N ASP A 65 -1.62 -7.20 -8.51
CA ASP A 65 -0.80 -8.08 -7.68
C ASP A 65 0.58 -7.45 -7.50
N LEU A 66 1.25 -7.84 -6.43
CA LEU A 66 2.62 -7.40 -6.19
C LEU A 66 3.57 -8.18 -7.09
N GLU A 67 4.42 -7.45 -7.80
CA GLU A 67 5.49 -8.05 -8.58
C GLU A 67 6.62 -8.47 -7.64
N ALA A 68 6.92 -9.75 -7.66
CA ALA A 68 7.94 -10.32 -6.78
C ALA A 68 9.34 -10.10 -7.34
#